data_96183a9f07010d49e4bf36b7e25d2232
#
_entry.id   96183a9f07010d49e4bf36b7e25d2232
#
_cell.length_a   1.000
_cell.length_b   1.000
_cell.length_c   1.000
_cell.angle_alpha   90.00
_cell.angle_beta   90.00
_cell.angle_gamma   90.00
#
_symmetry.space_group_name_H-M   'P 1'
#
loop_
_entity.id
_entity.type
_entity.pdbx_description
1 polymer ?
#
loop_
_entity_poly.entity_id
_entity_poly.type
_entity_poly.pdbx_seq_one_letter_code
_entity_poly.pdbx_strand_id
1 'polypeptide(L)'
;MKQRDIPQGENMTDEALEQWAQAFGYVATRYRVACSPGSLIAGAPWLKGKPMVPALTQLAREAGLTFQLLTADQHAINSWRLPVVVELNDGKIGVIDNFDGEDTLEVSFFDDSTHTNRLSMSAMLPAIRHVIALRPLAALKDSRVDAYISKYRPD
;
A
#
# COMPACT_ATOMS: atom_id res chain seq x y z
N MET A 1 -25.67 -0.53 17.15
CA MET A 1 -25.36 -0.80 16.75
C MET A 1 -24.85 -0.77 16.18
N LYS A 2 -24.64 -0.85 15.95
CA LYS A 2 -24.19 -0.93 15.35
C LYS A 2 -23.61 -1.41 14.62
N GLN A 3 -23.42 -1.58 14.19
CA GLN A 3 -23.04 -1.99 13.46
C GLN A 3 -22.24 -2.07 13.16
N ARG A 4 -22.09 -2.14 13.33
CA ARG A 4 -21.42 -2.22 12.98
C ARG A 4 -20.37 -2.09 12.68
N ASP A 5 -20.03 -1.98 13.29
CA ASP A 5 -18.92 -1.93 12.90
C ASP A 5 -18.25 -2.60 11.83
N ILE A 6 -18.51 -2.54 10.84
CA ILE A 6 -17.90 -3.14 9.68
C ILE A 6 -16.64 -2.37 9.37
N PRO A 7 -15.48 -3.03 9.40
CA PRO A 7 -14.22 -2.31 9.27
C PRO A 7 -14.10 -1.50 8.00
N GLN A 8 -14.52 -2.04 6.86
CA GLN A 8 -14.40 -1.30 5.61
C GLN A 8 -15.35 -0.13 5.53
N GLY A 9 -16.25 -0.03 6.50
CA GLY A 9 -17.14 1.11 6.59
C GLY A 9 -16.59 2.25 7.39
N GLU A 10 -15.44 2.04 8.03
CA GLU A 10 -14.82 3.10 8.80
C GLU A 10 -14.33 4.21 7.90
N ASN A 11 -14.52 5.44 8.37
CA ASN A 11 -14.06 6.60 7.62
C ASN A 11 -12.63 6.93 7.99
N MET A 12 -11.92 7.46 7.01
CA MET A 12 -10.52 7.81 7.20
C MET A 12 -10.38 9.05 8.08
N THR A 13 -9.42 9.01 8.99
CA THR A 13 -9.05 10.17 9.81
C THR A 13 -7.81 10.82 9.22
N ASP A 14 -7.52 12.05 9.68
CA ASP A 14 -6.34 12.77 9.20
C ASP A 14 -5.05 12.01 9.50
N GLU A 15 -4.93 11.48 10.71
CA GLU A 15 -3.73 10.77 11.12
C GLU A 15 -3.54 9.50 10.30
N ALA A 16 -4.62 8.75 10.10
CA ALA A 16 -4.54 7.53 9.32
C ALA A 16 -4.19 7.85 7.87
N LEU A 17 -4.81 8.88 7.30
CA LEU A 17 -4.54 9.25 5.93
C LEU A 17 -3.10 9.68 5.73
N GLU A 18 -2.52 10.36 6.70
CA GLU A 18 -1.13 10.76 6.59
C GLU A 18 -0.21 9.55 6.56
N GLN A 19 -0.45 8.58 7.43
CA GLN A 19 0.36 7.35 7.41
C GLN A 19 0.18 6.59 6.11
N TRP A 20 -1.06 6.47 5.63
CA TRP A 20 -1.32 5.80 4.35
C TRP A 20 -0.60 6.50 3.22
N ALA A 21 -0.66 7.84 3.18
CA ALA A 21 -0.02 8.60 2.11
C ALA A 21 1.50 8.38 2.13
N GLN A 22 2.09 8.39 3.32
CA GLN A 22 3.52 8.15 3.42
C GLN A 22 3.89 6.75 2.96
N ALA A 23 3.09 5.75 3.35
CA ALA A 23 3.34 4.37 2.95
C ALA A 23 3.22 4.21 1.44
N PHE A 24 2.17 4.78 0.85
CA PHE A 24 1.96 4.66 -0.59
C PHE A 24 3.06 5.39 -1.36
N GLY A 25 3.47 6.57 -0.88
CA GLY A 25 4.59 7.27 -1.49
C GLY A 25 5.89 6.50 -1.41
N TYR A 26 6.11 5.83 -0.29
CA TYR A 26 7.28 4.98 -0.10
C TYR A 26 7.30 3.84 -1.13
N VAL A 27 6.15 3.17 -1.31
CA VAL A 27 6.05 2.09 -2.28
C VAL A 27 6.25 2.61 -3.70
N ALA A 28 5.66 3.76 -4.02
CA ALA A 28 5.82 4.35 -5.34
C ALA A 28 7.30 4.61 -5.62
N THR A 29 8.03 5.10 -4.63
CA THR A 29 9.46 5.34 -4.76
C THR A 29 10.22 4.03 -5.01
N ARG A 30 9.84 2.98 -4.30
CA ARG A 30 10.46 1.67 -4.49
C ARG A 30 10.24 1.14 -5.91
N TYR A 31 9.10 1.43 -6.50
CA TYR A 31 8.83 1.05 -7.88
C TYR A 31 9.34 2.07 -8.89
N ARG A 32 9.97 3.14 -8.41
CA ARG A 32 10.48 4.22 -9.26
C ARG A 32 9.38 4.89 -10.07
N VAL A 33 8.20 4.97 -9.48
CA VAL A 33 7.10 5.69 -10.08
C VAL A 33 7.27 7.17 -9.74
N ALA A 34 7.10 8.02 -10.73
CA ALA A 34 7.20 9.46 -10.52
C ALA A 34 6.04 9.90 -9.63
N CYS A 35 6.37 10.21 -8.39
CA CYS A 35 5.38 10.57 -7.39
C CYS A 35 6.03 11.50 -6.38
N SER A 36 5.31 12.56 -6.04
CA SER A 36 5.77 13.47 -4.99
C SER A 36 5.07 13.08 -3.68
N PRO A 37 5.82 12.54 -2.71
CA PRO A 37 5.18 12.22 -1.42
C PRO A 37 4.53 13.44 -0.76
N GLY A 38 5.12 14.62 -0.92
CA GLY A 38 4.52 15.82 -0.39
C GLY A 38 3.16 16.13 -1.01
N SER A 39 3.03 15.90 -2.30
CA SER A 39 1.74 16.09 -2.96
C SER A 39 0.70 15.11 -2.48
N LEU A 40 1.12 13.85 -2.25
CA LEU A 40 0.21 12.86 -1.71
C LEU A 40 -0.31 13.26 -0.34
N ILE A 41 0.61 13.68 0.53
CA ILE A 41 0.24 14.09 1.88
C ILE A 41 -0.66 15.31 1.83
N ALA A 42 -0.34 16.27 0.96
CA ALA A 42 -1.14 17.48 0.84
C ALA A 42 -2.54 17.19 0.32
N GLY A 43 -2.69 16.20 -0.54
CA GLY A 43 -3.99 15.83 -1.09
C GLY A 43 -4.80 14.89 -0.23
N ALA A 44 -4.16 14.23 0.75
CA ALA A 44 -4.84 13.23 1.55
C ALA A 44 -6.06 13.75 2.31
N PRO A 45 -6.05 14.98 2.85
CA PRO A 45 -7.22 15.46 3.60
C PRO A 45 -8.52 15.48 2.79
N TRP A 46 -8.44 15.54 1.46
CA TRP A 46 -9.63 15.48 0.62
C TRP A 46 -10.34 14.13 0.71
N LEU A 47 -9.65 13.12 1.24
CA LEU A 47 -10.20 11.78 1.39
C LEU A 47 -10.78 11.56 2.78
N LYS A 48 -10.63 12.51 3.66
CA LYS A 48 -11.13 12.41 5.03
C LYS A 48 -12.64 12.19 5.00
N GLY A 49 -13.10 11.26 5.82
CA GLY A 49 -14.50 10.94 5.91
C GLY A 49 -14.98 9.95 4.87
N LYS A 50 -14.14 9.58 3.93
CA LYS A 50 -14.51 8.57 2.95
C LYS A 50 -14.25 7.18 3.52
N PRO A 51 -15.03 6.17 3.07
CA PRO A 51 -14.72 4.79 3.46
C PRO A 51 -13.33 4.39 3.00
N MET A 52 -12.76 3.41 3.68
CA MET A 52 -11.36 3.02 3.49
C MET A 52 -11.04 2.63 2.04
N VAL A 53 -11.82 1.69 1.47
CA VAL A 53 -11.46 1.16 0.15
C VAL A 53 -11.51 2.24 -0.94
N PRO A 54 -12.58 3.03 -1.07
CA PRO A 54 -12.57 4.11 -2.07
C PRO A 54 -11.48 5.13 -1.83
N ALA A 55 -11.21 5.48 -0.55
CA ALA A 55 -10.19 6.47 -0.25
C ALA A 55 -8.82 5.97 -0.63
N LEU A 56 -8.49 4.74 -0.28
CA LEU A 56 -7.17 4.20 -0.58
C LEU A 56 -7.00 3.89 -2.06
N THR A 57 -8.08 3.52 -2.74
CA THR A 57 -8.02 3.34 -4.19
C THR A 57 -7.64 4.65 -4.86
N GLN A 58 -8.24 5.73 -4.44
CA GLN A 58 -7.93 7.04 -5.02
C GLN A 58 -6.53 7.48 -4.66
N LEU A 59 -6.12 7.26 -3.41
CA LEU A 59 -4.77 7.61 -2.97
C LEU A 59 -3.72 6.86 -3.78
N ALA A 60 -3.95 5.57 -4.00
CA ALA A 60 -3.03 4.78 -4.81
C ALA A 60 -2.93 5.33 -6.22
N ARG A 61 -4.05 5.70 -6.81
CA ARG A 61 -4.07 6.30 -8.14
C ARG A 61 -3.24 7.56 -8.22
N GLU A 62 -3.37 8.40 -7.21
CA GLU A 62 -2.61 9.65 -7.17
C GLU A 62 -1.12 9.38 -7.00
N ALA A 63 -0.77 8.24 -6.41
CA ALA A 63 0.61 7.84 -6.30
C ALA A 63 1.12 7.15 -7.57
N GLY A 64 0.27 6.95 -8.56
CA GLY A 64 0.64 6.22 -9.78
C GLY A 64 0.57 4.72 -9.62
N LEU A 65 -0.26 4.24 -8.70
CA LEU A 65 -0.34 2.83 -8.34
C LEU A 65 -1.76 2.33 -8.45
N THR A 66 -1.91 1.01 -8.59
CA THR A 66 -3.19 0.34 -8.45
C THR A 66 -3.31 -0.22 -7.04
N PHE A 67 -4.54 -0.40 -6.59
CA PHE A 67 -4.85 -0.85 -5.23
C PHE A 67 -5.54 -2.21 -5.29
N GLN A 68 -5.08 -3.14 -4.45
CA GLN A 68 -5.75 -4.42 -4.30
C GLN A 68 -5.68 -4.84 -2.84
N LEU A 69 -6.84 -5.11 -2.25
CA LEU A 69 -6.92 -5.59 -0.88
C LEU A 69 -6.79 -7.11 -0.91
N LEU A 70 -5.86 -7.63 -0.11
CA LEU A 70 -5.59 -9.06 -0.05
C LEU A 70 -6.01 -9.63 1.29
N THR A 71 -6.21 -10.95 1.32
CA THR A 71 -6.45 -11.65 2.58
C THR A 71 -5.16 -11.62 3.41
N ALA A 72 -5.29 -11.33 4.70
CA ALA A 72 -4.14 -11.22 5.59
C ALA A 72 -3.69 -12.62 6.02
N ASP A 73 -2.93 -13.27 5.15
CA ASP A 73 -2.38 -14.58 5.47
C ASP A 73 -0.96 -14.68 4.89
N GLN A 74 -0.31 -15.82 5.15
CA GLN A 74 1.07 -16.00 4.74
C GLN A 74 1.25 -15.98 3.23
N HIS A 75 0.19 -16.25 2.48
CA HIS A 75 0.30 -16.27 1.02
C HIS A 75 0.35 -14.87 0.43
N ALA A 76 -0.14 -13.88 1.16
CA ALA A 76 -0.07 -12.49 0.72
C ALA A 76 1.34 -11.92 0.87
N ILE A 77 2.16 -12.53 1.72
CA ILE A 77 3.48 -12.03 2.02
C ILE A 77 4.51 -13.02 1.51
N ASN A 78 4.98 -12.78 0.31
CA ASN A 78 6.07 -13.59 -0.25
C ASN A 78 6.99 -12.66 -1.02
N SER A 79 8.22 -13.13 -1.25
CA SER A 79 9.29 -12.25 -1.71
C SER A 79 9.02 -11.60 -3.06
N TRP A 80 8.23 -12.23 -3.92
CA TRP A 80 7.97 -11.66 -5.24
C TRP A 80 6.74 -10.76 -5.28
N ARG A 81 5.99 -10.67 -4.18
CA ARG A 81 4.90 -9.71 -4.05
C ARG A 81 5.30 -8.41 -3.39
N LEU A 82 6.44 -8.44 -2.73
CA LEU A 82 6.87 -7.28 -1.94
C LEU A 82 7.33 -6.15 -2.85
N PRO A 83 7.18 -4.91 -2.41
CA PRO A 83 6.66 -4.52 -1.10
C PRO A 83 5.13 -4.56 -1.03
N VAL A 84 4.60 -4.87 0.14
CA VAL A 84 3.16 -4.76 0.40
C VAL A 84 2.93 -3.86 1.60
N VAL A 85 1.78 -3.20 1.63
CA VAL A 85 1.41 -2.34 2.74
C VAL A 85 0.50 -3.12 3.67
N VAL A 86 0.73 -2.98 4.97
CA VAL A 86 -0.09 -3.65 5.97
C VAL A 86 -0.63 -2.64 6.96
N GLU A 87 -1.85 -2.89 7.41
CA GLU A 87 -2.43 -2.16 8.53
C GLU A 87 -2.55 -3.13 9.69
N LEU A 88 -2.03 -2.72 10.85
CA LEU A 88 -2.10 -3.55 12.04
C LEU A 88 -3.36 -3.25 12.82
N ASN A 89 -3.70 -4.17 13.73
CA ASN A 89 -4.92 -4.02 14.53
C ASN A 89 -4.90 -2.77 15.41
N ASP A 90 -3.71 -2.27 15.75
CA ASP A 90 -3.60 -1.05 16.55
C ASP A 90 -3.60 0.22 15.69
N GLY A 91 -3.77 0.08 14.39
CA GLY A 91 -3.85 1.24 13.49
C GLY A 91 -2.55 1.64 12.86
N LYS A 92 -1.45 1.00 13.21
CA LYS A 92 -0.17 1.32 12.57
C LYS A 92 -0.15 0.83 11.14
N ILE A 93 0.47 1.65 10.28
CA ILE A 93 0.62 1.32 8.87
C ILE A 93 2.10 1.05 8.62
N GLY A 94 2.39 -0.05 7.95
CA GLY A 94 3.77 -0.40 7.62
C GLY A 94 3.87 -0.92 6.21
N VAL A 95 5.11 -0.95 5.71
CA VAL A 95 5.42 -1.53 4.40
C VAL A 95 6.39 -2.68 4.65
N ILE A 96 6.02 -3.86 4.20
CA ILE A 96 6.92 -5.00 4.27
C ILE A 96 7.82 -4.95 3.05
N ASP A 97 9.11 -4.70 3.28
CA ASP A 97 10.09 -4.52 2.21
C ASP A 97 10.73 -5.83 1.79
N ASN A 98 11.00 -6.68 2.75
CA ASN A 98 11.74 -7.92 2.52
C ASN A 98 11.23 -9.04 3.39
N PHE A 99 11.39 -10.24 2.88
CA PHE A 99 11.07 -11.47 3.59
C PHE A 99 12.17 -12.46 3.27
N ASP A 100 12.76 -13.07 4.30
CA ASP A 100 13.88 -13.97 4.10
C ASP A 100 13.47 -15.37 3.62
N GLY A 101 12.17 -15.58 3.45
CA GLY A 101 11.66 -16.88 3.01
C GLY A 101 11.32 -17.84 4.14
N GLU A 102 11.65 -17.48 5.38
CA GLU A 102 11.37 -18.33 6.54
C GLU A 102 10.42 -17.64 7.51
N ASP A 103 10.91 -16.65 8.23
CA ASP A 103 10.06 -15.99 9.22
C ASP A 103 10.40 -14.52 9.45
N THR A 104 11.49 -14.01 8.91
CA THR A 104 11.93 -12.65 9.20
C THR A 104 11.48 -11.67 8.13
N LEU A 105 10.77 -10.63 8.56
CA LEU A 105 10.30 -9.55 7.71
C LEU A 105 11.05 -8.27 8.04
N GLU A 106 11.33 -7.45 7.02
CA GLU A 106 11.77 -6.08 7.22
C GLU A 106 10.59 -5.19 6.94
N VAL A 107 10.18 -4.44 7.96
CA VAL A 107 8.96 -3.63 7.90
C VAL A 107 9.31 -2.19 8.23
N SER A 108 8.88 -1.27 7.39
CA SER A 108 9.04 0.16 7.61
C SER A 108 7.72 0.73 8.11
N PHE A 109 7.77 1.49 9.21
CA PHE A 109 6.61 2.12 9.80
C PHE A 109 6.68 3.63 9.65
N PHE A 110 5.53 4.30 9.74
CA PHE A 110 5.42 5.72 9.43
C PHE A 110 4.65 6.49 10.50
N ASP A 111 4.61 5.98 11.73
CA ASP A 111 3.80 6.64 12.77
C ASP A 111 4.42 7.96 13.25
N ASP A 112 5.61 7.93 13.86
CA ASP A 112 6.27 9.16 14.30
C ASP A 112 7.31 9.61 13.30
N SER A 113 8.12 8.69 12.87
CA SER A 113 9.12 8.90 11.85
C SER A 113 9.29 7.59 11.12
N THR A 114 9.83 7.66 9.92
CA THR A 114 10.06 6.44 9.15
C THR A 114 11.18 5.64 9.81
N HIS A 115 10.87 4.41 10.18
CA HIS A 115 11.87 3.52 10.75
C HIS A 115 11.59 2.09 10.32
N THR A 116 12.65 1.29 10.22
CA THR A 116 12.58 -0.08 9.74
C THR A 116 12.91 -1.04 10.88
N ASN A 117 12.11 -2.07 11.02
CA ASN A 117 12.28 -3.10 12.04
C ASN A 117 12.31 -4.46 11.40
N ARG A 118 12.99 -5.39 12.06
CA ARG A 118 12.94 -6.80 11.69
C ARG A 118 11.96 -7.49 12.61
N LEU A 119 10.97 -8.14 12.02
CA LEU A 119 9.90 -8.75 12.80
C LEU A 119 9.66 -10.17 12.31
N SER A 120 9.15 -11.01 13.23
CA SER A 120 8.76 -12.37 12.90
C SER A 120 7.43 -12.38 12.16
N MET A 121 7.37 -13.04 11.02
CA MET A 121 6.14 -13.13 10.26
C MET A 121 5.06 -13.85 11.04
N SER A 122 5.41 -14.95 11.73
CA SER A 122 4.41 -15.69 12.50
C SER A 122 3.87 -14.87 13.66
N ALA A 123 4.69 -13.99 14.25
CA ALA A 123 4.22 -13.12 15.30
C ALA A 123 3.37 -11.96 14.75
N MET A 124 3.71 -11.50 13.56
CA MET A 124 3.05 -10.33 12.99
C MET A 124 1.72 -10.64 12.32
N LEU A 125 1.60 -11.80 11.69
CA LEU A 125 0.38 -12.14 10.94
C LEU A 125 -0.90 -11.98 11.75
N PRO A 126 -0.98 -12.46 13.00
CA PRO A 126 -2.22 -12.27 13.76
C PRO A 126 -2.54 -10.82 14.06
N ALA A 127 -1.54 -9.95 14.00
CA ALA A 127 -1.73 -8.53 14.28
C ALA A 127 -2.12 -7.74 13.03
N ILE A 128 -2.09 -8.35 11.86
CA ILE A 128 -2.39 -7.64 10.62
C ILE A 128 -3.89 -7.65 10.37
N ARG A 129 -4.43 -6.45 10.16
CA ARG A 129 -5.84 -6.30 9.84
C ARG A 129 -6.08 -6.32 8.34
N HIS A 130 -5.24 -5.64 7.58
CA HIS A 130 -5.38 -5.57 6.12
C HIS A 130 -4.01 -5.67 5.47
N VAL A 131 -3.96 -6.36 4.33
CA VAL A 131 -2.78 -6.40 3.47
C VAL A 131 -3.17 -5.78 2.14
N ILE A 132 -2.35 -4.85 1.66
CA ILE A 132 -2.65 -4.11 0.45
C ILE A 132 -1.50 -4.27 -0.52
N ALA A 133 -1.82 -4.76 -1.71
CA ALA A 133 -0.86 -4.86 -2.79
C ALA A 133 -0.98 -3.63 -3.68
N LEU A 134 0.16 -3.02 -3.98
CA LEU A 134 0.22 -1.87 -4.87
C LEU A 134 1.13 -2.22 -6.03
N ARG A 135 0.72 -1.83 -7.22
CA ARG A 135 1.51 -2.06 -8.41
C ARG A 135 1.54 -0.80 -9.27
N PRO A 136 2.61 -0.59 -10.02
CA PRO A 136 2.67 0.60 -10.87
C PRO A 136 1.53 0.62 -11.88
N LEU A 137 0.83 1.73 -11.94
CA LEU A 137 -0.27 1.89 -12.86
C LEU A 137 0.22 1.86 -14.31
N ALA A 138 1.33 2.52 -14.57
CA ALA A 138 1.90 2.60 -15.90
C ALA A 138 2.30 1.24 -16.43
N ALA A 139 2.79 0.35 -15.56
CA ALA A 139 3.20 -0.99 -15.96
C ALA A 139 2.01 -1.83 -16.42
N LEU A 140 0.82 -1.49 -15.96
CA LEU A 140 -0.38 -2.25 -16.27
C LEU A 140 -1.21 -1.61 -17.36
N LYS A 141 -1.12 -0.30 -17.50
CA LYS A 141 -2.08 0.43 -18.30
C LYS A 141 -1.51 1.28 -19.40
N ASP A 142 -0.21 1.26 -19.60
CA ASP A 142 0.37 2.17 -20.56
C ASP A 142 0.17 1.63 -21.97
N SER A 143 -1.01 1.88 -22.50
CA SER A 143 -1.34 1.43 -23.83
C SER A 143 -0.52 2.15 -24.90
N ARG A 144 0.04 3.32 -24.57
CA ARG A 144 0.91 3.99 -25.54
C ARG A 144 2.21 3.23 -25.70
N VAL A 145 2.74 2.70 -24.61
CA VAL A 145 3.94 1.87 -24.72
C VAL A 145 3.65 0.61 -25.48
N ASP A 146 2.54 -0.03 -25.19
CA ASP A 146 2.14 -1.23 -25.90
C ASP A 146 1.96 -0.97 -27.39
N ALA A 147 1.30 0.12 -27.73
CA ALA A 147 1.09 0.49 -29.14
C ALA A 147 2.42 0.81 -29.80
N TYR A 148 3.32 1.47 -29.09
CA TYR A 148 4.64 1.79 -29.63
C TYR A 148 5.42 0.52 -29.92
N ILE A 149 5.45 -0.39 -28.97
CA ILE A 149 6.17 -1.65 -29.14
C ILE A 149 5.58 -2.45 -30.27
N SER A 150 4.27 -2.54 -30.35
CA SER A 150 3.58 -3.25 -31.41
C SER A 150 3.94 -2.67 -32.78
N LYS A 151 3.98 -1.34 -32.86
CA LYS A 151 4.23 -0.65 -34.10
C LYS A 151 5.63 -0.94 -34.66
N TYR A 152 6.60 -1.07 -33.77
CA TYR A 152 7.99 -1.23 -34.17
C TYR A 152 8.46 -2.67 -34.12
N ARG A 153 7.60 -3.58 -33.76
CA ARG A 153 7.96 -4.98 -33.75
C ARG A 153 7.93 -5.51 -35.17
N PRO A 154 8.99 -6.17 -35.60
CA PRO A 154 9.05 -6.68 -36.99
C PRO A 154 8.33 -7.99 -37.09
N ASP A 155 7.20 -8.13 -37.14
CA ASP A 155 6.57 -9.43 -37.31
C ASP A 155 5.61 -9.43 -38.49
#